data_8156cd27dc2accdaf58b42a81ebf5de0
#
_entry.id   8156cd27dc2accdaf58b42a81ebf5de0
#
_cell.length_a   1.000
_cell.length_b   1.000
_cell.length_c   1.000
_cell.angle_alpha   90.00
_cell.angle_beta   90.00
_cell.angle_gamma   90.00
#
_symmetry.space_group_name_H-M   'P 1'
#
loop_
_entity.id
_entity.type
_entity.pdbx_description
1 polymer ?
#
loop_
_entity_poly.entity_id
_entity_poly.type
_entity_poly.pdbx_seq_one_letter_code
_entity_poly.pdbx_strand_id
1 'polypeptide(L)'
;WRLVVVCLAFVVLGGGSFFLAGQIPQEILPRIDTGQARLFVQFPPGTALETNRKVMEMVDDILLKQPETEYIFSTAGGFLFGNSTSENSLRASSNITLKPGSNVEAYVSRVSQEFDRLNLVETVLRIRPGEVRGLILTNSPVRGAELDVILQGADSEELNRAGQQVLQALEQQAKLASFRPDATPRQPEVQIRPDWERVAEFGLTAQAIGETIQTALEGSIPTQLQRGDRLVDIRVQLNETAIQRPSQLASLPLFIEGNRQIRLSDV
;
A
#
# COMPACT_ATOMS: atom_id res chain seq x y z
N TRP A 1 15.18 -47.11 -49.90
CA TRP A 1 16.00 -45.98 -49.47
C TRP A 1 15.16 -44.70 -49.27
N ARG A 2 14.31 -44.30 -50.19
CA ARG A 2 13.48 -43.07 -50.09
C ARG A 2 12.55 -43.08 -48.88
N LEU A 3 11.85 -44.19 -48.62
CA LEU A 3 10.97 -44.33 -47.44
C LEU A 3 11.74 -44.25 -46.11
N VAL A 4 12.93 -44.88 -46.03
CA VAL A 4 13.74 -44.84 -44.83
C VAL A 4 14.21 -43.40 -44.47
N VAL A 5 14.60 -42.63 -45.52
CA VAL A 5 15.00 -41.22 -45.34
C VAL A 5 13.82 -40.35 -44.85
N VAL A 6 12.63 -40.59 -45.40
CA VAL A 6 11.42 -39.86 -44.98
C VAL A 6 11.03 -40.22 -43.56
N CYS A 7 11.05 -41.48 -43.17
CA CYS A 7 10.76 -41.92 -41.81
C CYS A 7 11.79 -41.37 -40.81
N LEU A 8 13.08 -41.36 -41.16
CA LEU A 8 14.13 -40.80 -40.32
C LEU A 8 13.96 -39.29 -40.14
N ALA A 9 13.61 -38.58 -41.22
CA ALA A 9 13.34 -37.13 -41.12
C ALA A 9 12.15 -36.82 -40.20
N PHE A 10 11.06 -37.62 -40.29
CA PHE A 10 9.92 -37.46 -39.39
C PHE A 10 10.26 -37.73 -37.91
N VAL A 11 11.06 -38.76 -37.65
CA VAL A 11 11.49 -39.07 -36.27
C VAL A 11 12.40 -37.98 -35.71
N VAL A 12 13.34 -37.48 -36.49
CA VAL A 12 14.23 -36.40 -36.05
C VAL A 12 13.48 -35.08 -35.85
N LEU A 13 12.63 -34.69 -36.81
CA LEU A 13 11.84 -33.46 -36.68
C LEU A 13 10.78 -33.56 -35.59
N GLY A 14 10.06 -34.65 -35.51
CA GLY A 14 9.03 -34.87 -34.50
C GLY A 14 9.58 -34.98 -33.10
N GLY A 15 10.67 -35.78 -32.94
CA GLY A 15 11.38 -35.89 -31.65
C GLY A 15 12.05 -34.58 -31.22
N GLY A 16 12.67 -33.88 -32.18
CA GLY A 16 13.26 -32.58 -31.93
C GLY A 16 12.23 -31.52 -31.54
N SER A 17 11.10 -31.48 -32.24
CA SER A 17 9.98 -30.57 -31.91
C SER A 17 9.36 -30.87 -30.55
N PHE A 18 9.18 -32.14 -30.21
CA PHE A 18 8.64 -32.54 -28.90
C PHE A 18 9.60 -32.14 -27.76
N PHE A 19 10.90 -32.33 -27.96
CA PHE A 19 11.91 -31.94 -26.98
C PHE A 19 12.00 -30.40 -26.81
N LEU A 20 11.96 -29.67 -27.91
CA LEU A 20 11.97 -28.19 -27.88
C LEU A 20 10.69 -27.61 -27.30
N ALA A 21 9.52 -28.20 -27.58
CA ALA A 21 8.25 -27.72 -27.05
C ALA A 21 8.20 -27.73 -25.51
N GLY A 22 8.91 -28.68 -24.87
CA GLY A 22 9.03 -28.76 -23.43
C GLY A 22 9.96 -27.70 -22.81
N GLN A 23 10.81 -27.08 -23.61
CA GLN A 23 11.77 -26.05 -23.15
C GLN A 23 11.31 -24.61 -23.46
N ILE A 24 10.30 -24.46 -24.30
CA ILE A 24 9.75 -23.13 -24.60
C ILE A 24 8.87 -22.71 -23.42
N PRO A 25 9.23 -21.62 -22.72
CA PRO A 25 8.36 -21.08 -21.67
C PRO A 25 7.02 -20.71 -22.28
N GLN A 26 5.95 -21.31 -21.76
CA GLN A 26 4.59 -20.99 -22.19
C GLN A 26 4.13 -19.73 -21.46
N GLU A 27 4.41 -18.58 -22.03
CA GLU A 27 3.85 -17.30 -21.58
C GLU A 27 2.57 -17.03 -22.40
N ILE A 28 1.45 -16.86 -21.72
CA ILE A 28 0.16 -16.56 -22.35
C ILE A 28 0.19 -15.18 -23.01
N LEU A 29 0.96 -14.25 -22.43
CA LEU A 29 1.22 -12.91 -22.98
C LEU A 29 2.67 -12.52 -22.74
N PRO A 30 3.36 -11.97 -23.75
CA PRO A 30 4.72 -11.46 -23.55
C PRO A 30 4.69 -10.31 -22.57
N ARG A 31 5.68 -10.23 -21.71
CA ARG A 31 5.87 -9.09 -20.80
C ARG A 31 6.12 -7.84 -21.64
N ILE A 32 5.19 -6.90 -21.58
CA ILE A 32 5.32 -5.63 -22.28
C ILE A 32 6.15 -4.71 -21.40
N ASP A 33 7.33 -4.35 -21.88
CA ASP A 33 8.14 -3.32 -21.22
C ASP A 33 7.48 -1.96 -21.43
N THR A 34 6.94 -1.41 -20.34
CA THR A 34 6.26 -0.10 -20.36
C THR A 34 7.23 1.06 -20.17
N GLY A 35 8.51 0.82 -19.97
CA GLY A 35 9.48 1.85 -19.57
C GLY A 35 9.19 2.43 -18.18
N GLN A 36 8.36 1.78 -17.38
CA GLN A 36 7.95 2.26 -16.07
C GLN A 36 8.20 1.21 -14.98
N ALA A 37 8.54 1.68 -13.78
CA ALA A 37 8.55 0.89 -12.57
C ALA A 37 7.65 1.53 -11.51
N ARG A 38 7.16 0.72 -10.57
CA ARG A 38 6.35 1.17 -9.45
C ARG A 38 6.93 0.69 -8.16
N LEU A 39 7.10 1.61 -7.23
CA LEU A 39 7.47 1.33 -5.87
C LEU A 39 6.24 1.46 -4.96
N PHE A 40 6.06 0.47 -4.10
CA PHE A 40 5.10 0.50 -2.99
C PHE A 40 5.87 0.38 -1.70
N VAL A 41 5.57 1.27 -0.77
CA VAL A 41 6.16 1.28 0.56
C VAL A 41 5.05 1.09 1.58
N GLN A 42 5.28 0.15 2.50
CA GLN A 42 4.41 -0.07 3.64
C GLN A 42 5.22 0.07 4.93
N PHE A 43 4.77 0.98 5.77
CA PHE A 43 5.34 1.28 7.07
C PHE A 43 4.68 0.45 8.17
N PRO A 44 5.38 0.22 9.29
CA PRO A 44 4.81 -0.42 10.46
C PRO A 44 3.70 0.44 11.09
N PRO A 45 2.75 -0.20 11.81
CA PRO A 45 1.71 0.51 12.54
C PRO A 45 2.27 1.55 13.51
N GLY A 46 1.64 2.73 13.56
CA GLY A 46 2.09 3.83 14.41
C GLY A 46 3.15 4.74 13.80
N THR A 47 3.58 4.50 12.55
CA THR A 47 4.50 5.41 11.85
C THR A 47 3.82 6.76 11.59
N ALA A 48 4.45 7.83 12.05
CA ALA A 48 4.01 9.19 11.78
C ALA A 48 4.24 9.57 10.32
N LEU A 49 3.37 10.40 9.76
CA LEU A 49 3.48 10.88 8.38
C LEU A 49 4.82 11.57 8.09
N GLU A 50 5.36 12.29 9.07
CA GLU A 50 6.66 12.94 8.95
C GLU A 50 7.81 11.93 8.79
N THR A 51 7.75 10.80 9.49
CA THR A 51 8.72 9.71 9.32
C THR A 51 8.59 9.08 7.93
N ASN A 52 7.34 8.86 7.46
CA ASN A 52 7.07 8.39 6.12
C ASN A 52 7.72 9.32 5.07
N ARG A 53 7.51 10.64 5.18
CA ARG A 53 8.10 11.63 4.27
C ARG A 53 9.63 11.54 4.24
N LYS A 54 10.29 11.49 5.39
CA LYS A 54 11.77 11.39 5.47
C LYS A 54 12.31 10.12 4.82
N VAL A 55 11.62 9.00 5.02
CA VAL A 55 12.01 7.74 4.37
C VAL A 55 11.80 7.85 2.86
N MET A 56 10.69 8.44 2.41
CA MET A 56 10.44 8.63 0.98
C MET A 56 11.46 9.58 0.33
N GLU A 57 11.92 10.63 1.00
CA GLU A 57 13.00 11.49 0.52
C GLU A 57 14.29 10.71 0.30
N MET A 58 14.69 9.83 1.25
CA MET A 58 15.86 8.96 1.07
C MET A 58 15.70 7.98 -0.10
N VAL A 59 14.50 7.43 -0.25
CA VAL A 59 14.16 6.51 -1.34
C VAL A 59 14.23 7.23 -2.68
N ASP A 60 13.66 8.43 -2.76
CA ASP A 60 13.66 9.26 -3.96
C ASP A 60 15.09 9.64 -4.37
N ASP A 61 15.97 9.95 -3.41
CA ASP A 61 17.38 10.20 -3.66
C ASP A 61 18.09 8.99 -4.29
N ILE A 62 17.77 7.77 -3.86
CA ILE A 62 18.32 6.54 -4.44
C ILE A 62 17.81 6.34 -5.87
N LEU A 63 16.51 6.53 -6.09
CA LEU A 63 15.89 6.38 -7.40
C LEU A 63 16.42 7.40 -8.42
N LEU A 64 16.61 8.66 -8.01
CA LEU A 64 17.13 9.73 -8.87
C LEU A 64 18.62 9.59 -9.19
N LYS A 65 19.39 8.90 -8.35
CA LYS A 65 20.81 8.58 -8.62
C LYS A 65 20.98 7.52 -9.70
N GLN A 66 19.96 6.76 -10.02
CA GLN A 66 20.03 5.76 -11.08
C GLN A 66 20.08 6.44 -12.45
N PRO A 67 21.04 6.09 -13.31
CA PRO A 67 21.25 6.76 -14.60
C PRO A 67 20.08 6.58 -15.59
N GLU A 68 19.31 5.52 -15.43
CA GLU A 68 18.15 5.20 -16.26
C GLU A 68 16.89 5.95 -15.84
N THR A 69 16.83 6.51 -14.65
CA THR A 69 15.66 7.26 -14.18
C THR A 69 15.53 8.57 -14.98
N GLU A 70 14.36 8.79 -15.56
CA GLU A 70 14.01 10.04 -16.24
C GLU A 70 13.32 10.98 -15.26
N TYR A 71 12.23 10.53 -14.64
CA TYR A 71 11.56 11.24 -13.56
C TYR A 71 10.81 10.28 -12.63
N ILE A 72 10.52 10.76 -11.44
CA ILE A 72 9.73 10.04 -10.43
C ILE A 72 8.56 10.91 -9.99
N PHE A 73 7.47 10.24 -9.59
CA PHE A 73 6.34 10.87 -8.93
C PHE A 73 6.03 10.08 -7.67
N SER A 74 6.33 10.67 -6.52
CA SER A 74 6.20 10.03 -5.21
C SER A 74 5.03 10.60 -4.43
N THR A 75 4.34 9.74 -3.69
CA THR A 75 3.25 10.08 -2.78
C THR A 75 3.59 9.52 -1.42
N ALA A 76 3.71 10.38 -0.41
CA ALA A 76 3.87 10.00 0.98
C ALA A 76 2.55 10.16 1.73
N GLY A 77 2.18 9.16 2.55
CA GLY A 77 0.93 9.19 3.31
C GLY A 77 -0.31 8.78 2.52
N GLY A 78 -0.13 7.91 1.54
CA GLY A 78 -1.24 7.40 0.74
C GLY A 78 -0.82 6.92 -0.65
N PHE A 79 -1.79 6.77 -1.51
CA PHE A 79 -1.57 6.44 -2.92
C PHE A 79 -2.66 7.06 -3.80
N LEU A 80 -2.30 7.32 -5.04
CA LEU A 80 -3.23 7.78 -6.06
C LEU A 80 -3.79 6.60 -6.86
N PHE A 81 -5.10 6.52 -6.93
CA PHE A 81 -5.80 5.56 -7.78
C PHE A 81 -6.76 6.28 -8.72
N GLY A 82 -6.33 6.49 -9.96
CA GLY A 82 -7.07 7.32 -10.91
C GLY A 82 -7.14 8.78 -10.42
N ASN A 83 -8.37 9.29 -10.26
CA ASN A 83 -8.64 10.63 -9.72
C ASN A 83 -8.91 10.64 -8.20
N SER A 84 -8.80 9.50 -7.55
CA SER A 84 -9.04 9.37 -6.12
C SER A 84 -7.73 9.29 -5.36
N THR A 85 -7.63 10.03 -4.27
CA THR A 85 -6.54 9.95 -3.31
C THR A 85 -7.01 9.12 -2.13
N SER A 86 -6.24 8.10 -1.78
CA SER A 86 -6.45 7.35 -0.54
C SER A 86 -5.38 7.76 0.47
N GLU A 87 -5.81 8.44 1.53
CA GLU A 87 -4.92 8.87 2.60
C GLU A 87 -4.65 7.71 3.56
N ASN A 88 -3.38 7.41 3.78
CA ASN A 88 -2.94 6.41 4.74
C ASN A 88 -1.47 6.66 5.08
N SER A 89 -1.21 7.13 6.30
CA SER A 89 0.15 7.46 6.78
C SER A 89 1.12 6.27 6.76
N LEU A 90 0.59 5.04 6.73
CA LEU A 90 1.39 3.81 6.68
C LEU A 90 1.75 3.38 5.25
N ARG A 91 1.36 4.14 4.25
CA ARG A 91 1.62 3.80 2.86
C ARG A 91 2.26 4.95 2.10
N ALA A 92 3.14 4.58 1.19
CA ALA A 92 3.69 5.48 0.20
C ALA A 92 3.89 4.74 -1.12
N SER A 93 4.05 5.49 -2.19
CA SER A 93 4.29 4.91 -3.51
C SER A 93 5.08 5.86 -4.39
N SER A 94 5.87 5.32 -5.31
CA SER A 94 6.51 6.09 -6.39
C SER A 94 6.21 5.46 -7.73
N ASN A 95 5.82 6.29 -8.70
CA ASN A 95 5.79 5.92 -10.10
C ASN A 95 7.08 6.44 -10.75
N ILE A 96 7.84 5.54 -11.32
CA ILE A 96 9.16 5.80 -11.87
C ILE A 96 9.07 5.63 -13.38
N THR A 97 9.46 6.64 -14.13
CA THR A 97 9.60 6.56 -15.59
C THR A 97 11.07 6.50 -15.94
N LEU A 98 11.43 5.50 -16.75
CA LEU A 98 12.78 5.27 -17.20
C LEU A 98 13.00 5.85 -18.57
N LYS A 99 14.25 6.19 -18.87
CA LYS A 99 14.67 6.67 -20.20
C LYS A 99 14.39 5.62 -21.27
N PRO A 100 14.05 6.01 -22.49
CA PRO A 100 13.79 5.09 -23.58
C PRO A 100 14.96 4.11 -23.82
N GLY A 101 14.62 2.82 -23.96
CA GLY A 101 15.59 1.75 -24.18
C GLY A 101 16.23 1.18 -22.89
N SER A 102 15.83 1.63 -21.72
CA SER A 102 16.26 1.08 -20.45
C SER A 102 15.61 -0.29 -20.20
N ASN A 103 16.38 -1.24 -19.64
CA ASN A 103 15.81 -2.53 -19.22
C ASN A 103 15.18 -2.40 -17.83
N VAL A 104 13.85 -2.45 -17.77
CA VAL A 104 13.09 -2.28 -16.52
C VAL A 104 13.37 -3.39 -15.49
N GLU A 105 13.52 -4.63 -15.93
CA GLU A 105 13.79 -5.75 -15.01
C GLU A 105 15.18 -5.63 -14.36
N ALA A 106 16.20 -5.28 -15.14
CA ALA A 106 17.55 -5.04 -14.62
C ALA A 106 17.57 -3.85 -13.64
N TYR A 107 16.84 -2.79 -13.95
CA TYR A 107 16.65 -1.64 -13.06
C TYR A 107 16.00 -2.06 -11.74
N VAL A 108 14.86 -2.76 -11.80
CA VAL A 108 14.12 -3.22 -10.62
C VAL A 108 15.00 -4.12 -9.74
N SER A 109 15.72 -5.05 -10.33
CA SER A 109 16.61 -5.96 -9.59
C SER A 109 17.72 -5.20 -8.86
N ARG A 110 18.35 -4.22 -9.51
CA ARG A 110 19.42 -3.41 -8.92
C ARG A 110 18.91 -2.53 -7.78
N VAL A 111 17.81 -1.81 -8.03
CA VAL A 111 17.21 -0.93 -7.02
C VAL A 111 16.70 -1.72 -5.81
N SER A 112 16.11 -2.91 -6.04
CA SER A 112 15.70 -3.80 -4.94
C SER A 112 16.88 -4.16 -4.04
N GLN A 113 18.05 -4.49 -4.61
CA GLN A 113 19.25 -4.77 -3.82
C GLN A 113 19.76 -3.56 -3.03
N GLU A 114 19.59 -2.34 -3.56
CA GLU A 114 19.93 -1.13 -2.83
C GLU A 114 18.97 -0.87 -1.67
N PHE A 115 17.68 -1.12 -1.86
CA PHE A 115 16.68 -1.01 -0.81
C PHE A 115 16.90 -2.03 0.32
N ASP A 116 17.32 -3.26 -0.01
CA ASP A 116 17.64 -4.28 0.98
C ASP A 116 18.81 -3.85 1.90
N ARG A 117 19.70 -2.99 1.40
CA ARG A 117 20.83 -2.43 2.18
C ARG A 117 20.41 -1.33 3.16
N LEU A 118 19.25 -0.69 2.95
CA LEU A 118 18.78 0.37 3.84
C LEU A 118 18.42 -0.14 5.24
N ASN A 119 18.20 -1.45 5.39
CA ASN A 119 17.89 -2.12 6.64
C ASN A 119 16.82 -1.37 7.48
N LEU A 120 15.75 -0.93 6.82
CA LEU A 120 14.65 -0.22 7.46
C LEU A 120 13.84 -1.20 8.31
N VAL A 121 13.72 -0.90 9.58
CA VAL A 121 13.01 -1.78 10.54
C VAL A 121 11.53 -1.85 10.17
N GLU A 122 11.02 -3.07 9.98
CA GLU A 122 9.61 -3.39 9.68
C GLU A 122 8.98 -2.64 8.50
N THR A 123 9.78 -1.89 7.73
CA THR A 123 9.32 -1.18 6.54
C THR A 123 9.52 -2.05 5.31
N VAL A 124 8.48 -2.24 4.54
CA VAL A 124 8.51 -3.08 3.33
C VAL A 124 8.54 -2.20 2.09
N LEU A 125 9.66 -2.26 1.35
CA LEU A 125 9.80 -1.62 0.04
C LEU A 125 9.65 -2.67 -1.06
N ARG A 126 8.77 -2.41 -2.02
CA ARG A 126 8.51 -3.31 -3.16
C ARG A 126 8.55 -2.52 -4.45
N ILE A 127 9.57 -2.76 -5.25
CA ILE A 127 9.64 -2.23 -6.60
C ILE A 127 9.28 -3.33 -7.60
N ARG A 128 8.49 -2.96 -8.62
CA ARG A 128 8.03 -3.88 -9.68
C ARG A 128 8.05 -3.16 -11.02
N PRO A 129 8.20 -3.89 -12.14
CA PRO A 129 7.92 -3.34 -13.46
C PRO A 129 6.50 -2.77 -13.53
N GLY A 130 6.31 -1.71 -14.28
CA GLY A 130 4.99 -1.13 -14.52
C GLY A 130 4.13 -2.06 -15.34
N GLU A 131 2.92 -2.30 -14.88
CA GLU A 131 1.94 -3.14 -15.59
C GLU A 131 1.16 -2.33 -16.61
N VAL A 132 0.79 -2.96 -17.72
CA VAL A 132 -0.14 -2.38 -18.69
C VAL A 132 -1.53 -2.31 -18.06
N ARG A 133 -2.09 -1.11 -17.98
CA ARG A 133 -3.44 -0.92 -17.43
C ARG A 133 -4.47 -1.70 -18.26
N GLY A 134 -5.28 -2.50 -17.60
CA GLY A 134 -6.42 -3.20 -18.19
C GLY A 134 -6.22 -4.69 -18.43
N LEU A 135 -5.01 -5.21 -18.34
CA LEU A 135 -4.77 -6.66 -18.44
C LEU A 135 -4.66 -7.27 -17.03
N ILE A 136 -5.80 -7.74 -16.52
CA ILE A 136 -5.81 -8.57 -15.29
C ILE A 136 -5.68 -10.02 -15.77
N LEU A 137 -4.47 -10.55 -15.68
CA LEU A 137 -4.16 -11.89 -16.21
C LEU A 137 -4.16 -12.99 -15.14
N THR A 138 -4.42 -12.64 -13.90
CA THR A 138 -4.44 -13.60 -12.80
C THR A 138 -5.84 -13.70 -12.21
N ASN A 139 -6.32 -14.93 -12.02
CA ASN A 139 -7.52 -15.22 -11.22
C ASN A 139 -7.24 -15.10 -9.72
N SER A 140 -6.08 -14.59 -9.35
CA SER A 140 -5.70 -14.40 -7.96
C SER A 140 -6.47 -13.23 -7.34
N PRO A 141 -7.10 -13.41 -6.18
CA PRO A 141 -7.72 -12.32 -5.42
C PRO A 141 -6.68 -11.30 -4.93
N VAL A 142 -5.41 -11.70 -4.84
CA VAL A 142 -4.29 -10.82 -4.49
C VAL A 142 -3.59 -10.36 -5.77
N ARG A 143 -3.75 -9.09 -6.12
CA ARG A 143 -3.16 -8.53 -7.34
C ARG A 143 -1.63 -8.70 -7.36
N GLY A 144 -1.15 -9.35 -8.42
CA GLY A 144 0.28 -9.54 -8.67
C GLY A 144 0.90 -10.74 -7.97
N ALA A 145 0.11 -11.66 -7.40
CA ALA A 145 0.58 -12.96 -6.98
C ALA A 145 0.42 -13.98 -8.11
N GLU A 146 1.44 -14.79 -8.34
CA GLU A 146 1.38 -15.91 -9.30
C GLU A 146 0.68 -17.14 -8.69
N LEU A 147 0.78 -17.28 -7.38
CA LEU A 147 0.18 -18.35 -6.59
C LEU A 147 -0.32 -17.79 -5.26
N ASP A 148 -1.58 -18.10 -4.92
CA ASP A 148 -2.18 -17.75 -3.63
C ASP A 148 -2.39 -19.00 -2.79
N VAL A 149 -2.00 -18.92 -1.54
CA VAL A 149 -2.36 -19.91 -0.51
C VAL A 149 -3.39 -19.26 0.41
N ILE A 150 -4.64 -19.70 0.29
CA ILE A 150 -5.76 -19.12 1.05
C ILE A 150 -5.98 -19.94 2.31
N LEU A 151 -5.88 -19.29 3.46
CA LEU A 151 -6.22 -19.87 4.77
C LEU A 151 -7.58 -19.31 5.20
N GLN A 152 -8.46 -20.18 5.68
CA GLN A 152 -9.77 -19.80 6.16
C GLN A 152 -9.98 -20.33 7.58
N GLY A 153 -10.55 -19.52 8.45
CA GLY A 153 -10.83 -19.87 9.83
C GLY A 153 -11.78 -18.87 10.46
N ALA A 154 -12.48 -19.28 11.52
CA ALA A 154 -13.41 -18.42 12.26
C ALA A 154 -12.69 -17.55 13.31
N ASP A 155 -11.56 -18.01 13.84
CA ASP A 155 -10.76 -17.31 14.84
C ASP A 155 -9.57 -16.63 14.19
N SER A 156 -9.49 -15.29 14.33
CA SER A 156 -8.44 -14.48 13.70
C SER A 156 -7.06 -14.69 14.33
N GLU A 157 -6.97 -15.10 15.60
CA GLU A 157 -5.68 -15.37 16.27
C GLU A 157 -5.12 -16.72 15.86
N GLU A 158 -5.98 -17.73 15.77
CA GLU A 158 -5.59 -19.03 15.25
C GLU A 158 -5.21 -18.96 13.78
N LEU A 159 -5.95 -18.17 13.00
CA LEU A 159 -5.65 -17.94 11.58
C LEU A 159 -4.29 -17.27 11.39
N ASN A 160 -3.97 -16.26 12.21
CA ASN A 160 -2.65 -15.61 12.18
C ASN A 160 -1.51 -16.57 12.55
N ARG A 161 -1.69 -17.39 13.60
CA ARG A 161 -0.70 -18.40 14.00
C ARG A 161 -0.48 -19.43 12.90
N ALA A 162 -1.57 -19.95 12.34
CA ALA A 162 -1.51 -20.88 11.21
C ALA A 162 -0.83 -20.24 9.98
N GLY A 163 -1.14 -18.99 9.68
CA GLY A 163 -0.52 -18.22 8.60
C GLY A 163 1.00 -18.11 8.74
N GLN A 164 1.49 -17.82 9.93
CA GLN A 164 2.93 -17.76 10.21
C GLN A 164 3.59 -19.15 10.07
N GLN A 165 2.96 -20.20 10.51
CA GLN A 165 3.50 -21.57 10.36
C GLN A 165 3.57 -21.98 8.89
N VAL A 166 2.52 -21.68 8.12
CA VAL A 166 2.51 -21.95 6.66
C VAL A 166 3.56 -21.13 5.95
N LEU A 167 3.73 -19.85 6.30
CA LEU A 167 4.76 -18.99 5.74
C LEU A 167 6.15 -19.57 5.98
N GLN A 168 6.47 -19.96 7.20
CA GLN A 168 7.75 -20.60 7.54
C GLN A 168 7.98 -21.89 6.76
N ALA A 169 6.96 -22.74 6.65
CA ALA A 169 7.07 -23.98 5.89
C ALA A 169 7.32 -23.74 4.40
N LEU A 170 6.64 -22.74 3.81
CA LEU A 170 6.82 -22.36 2.42
C LEU A 170 8.21 -21.76 2.16
N GLU A 171 8.70 -20.88 3.02
CA GLU A 171 10.03 -20.29 2.92
C GLU A 171 11.15 -21.35 3.03
N GLN A 172 10.97 -22.37 3.84
CA GLN A 172 11.94 -23.46 3.97
C GLN A 172 11.97 -24.39 2.75
N GLN A 173 10.83 -24.63 2.10
CA GLN A 173 10.71 -25.59 1.01
C GLN A 173 10.85 -24.97 -0.38
N ALA A 174 10.38 -23.73 -0.56
CA ALA A 174 10.36 -23.08 -1.86
C ALA A 174 11.46 -22.03 -2.00
N LYS A 175 12.63 -22.45 -2.48
CA LYS A 175 13.82 -21.58 -2.64
C LYS A 175 13.71 -20.55 -3.78
N LEU A 176 12.76 -20.73 -4.70
CA LEU A 176 12.60 -19.90 -5.90
C LEU A 176 11.40 -18.94 -5.82
N ALA A 177 10.66 -18.96 -4.73
CA ALA A 177 9.48 -18.12 -4.54
C ALA A 177 9.58 -17.36 -3.21
N SER A 178 9.10 -16.13 -3.19
CA SER A 178 8.94 -15.36 -1.95
C SER A 178 7.45 -15.33 -1.58
N PHE A 179 7.13 -15.77 -0.38
CA PHE A 179 5.77 -15.77 0.14
C PHE A 179 5.55 -14.61 1.09
N ARG A 180 4.35 -14.08 1.12
CA ARG A 180 4.01 -12.93 1.97
C ARG A 180 2.57 -13.05 2.45
N PRO A 181 2.32 -12.76 3.73
CA PRO A 181 0.96 -12.65 4.22
C PRO A 181 0.28 -11.41 3.62
N ASP A 182 -0.96 -11.55 3.19
CA ASP A 182 -1.84 -10.43 2.83
C ASP A 182 -2.63 -9.90 4.04
N ALA A 183 -2.22 -10.28 5.24
CA ALA A 183 -2.84 -9.81 6.47
C ALA A 183 -2.47 -8.34 6.71
N THR A 184 -3.49 -7.52 6.93
CA THR A 184 -3.27 -6.14 7.40
C THR A 184 -2.77 -6.20 8.83
N PRO A 185 -1.60 -5.61 9.15
CA PRO A 185 -1.11 -5.58 10.52
C PRO A 185 -2.15 -4.94 11.45
N ARG A 186 -2.26 -5.44 12.68
CA ARG A 186 -3.12 -4.81 13.70
C ARG A 186 -2.63 -3.38 13.92
N GLN A 187 -3.52 -2.43 13.78
CA GLN A 187 -3.22 -1.02 14.03
C GLN A 187 -3.68 -0.65 15.45
N PRO A 188 -2.89 0.14 16.19
CA PRO A 188 -3.36 0.69 17.44
C PRO A 188 -4.52 1.64 17.16
N GLU A 189 -5.62 1.48 17.88
CA GLU A 189 -6.77 2.34 17.83
C GLU A 189 -7.02 3.02 19.17
N VAL A 190 -7.61 4.20 19.15
CA VAL A 190 -8.06 4.90 20.33
C VAL A 190 -9.57 4.76 20.42
N GLN A 191 -10.05 4.05 21.45
CA GLN A 191 -11.47 3.91 21.72
C GLN A 191 -11.89 4.98 22.73
N ILE A 192 -12.80 5.86 22.33
CA ILE A 192 -13.39 6.87 23.20
C ILE A 192 -14.71 6.29 23.73
N ARG A 193 -14.79 6.13 25.03
CA ARG A 193 -15.97 5.57 25.72
C ARG A 193 -16.51 6.61 26.70
N PRO A 194 -17.54 7.39 26.29
CA PRO A 194 -18.12 8.40 27.14
C PRO A 194 -18.82 7.79 28.37
N ASP A 195 -18.73 8.50 29.50
CA ASP A 195 -19.58 8.27 30.66
C ASP A 195 -20.95 8.90 30.43
N TRP A 196 -21.92 8.07 30.11
CA TRP A 196 -23.27 8.56 29.70
C TRP A 196 -24.01 9.31 30.79
N GLU A 197 -23.72 9.08 32.08
CA GLU A 197 -24.32 9.80 33.20
C GLU A 197 -23.78 11.24 33.19
N ARG A 198 -22.48 11.42 33.06
CA ARG A 198 -21.86 12.73 32.97
C ARG A 198 -22.23 13.49 31.69
N VAL A 199 -22.26 12.77 30.55
CA VAL A 199 -22.71 13.37 29.29
C VAL A 199 -24.10 13.97 29.42
N ALA A 200 -25.02 13.25 30.08
CA ALA A 200 -26.38 13.72 30.35
C ALA A 200 -26.43 14.91 31.32
N GLU A 201 -25.59 14.91 32.38
CA GLU A 201 -25.45 16.03 33.34
C GLU A 201 -25.03 17.32 32.65
N PHE A 202 -24.14 17.23 31.66
CA PHE A 202 -23.70 18.38 30.87
C PHE A 202 -24.61 18.74 29.72
N GLY A 203 -25.70 18.02 29.50
CA GLY A 203 -26.61 18.22 28.39
C GLY A 203 -26.04 17.94 27.01
N LEU A 204 -24.95 17.13 26.95
CA LEU A 204 -24.30 16.74 25.71
C LEU A 204 -25.01 15.54 25.09
N THR A 205 -24.83 15.38 23.77
CA THR A 205 -25.28 14.21 23.03
C THR A 205 -24.08 13.47 22.45
N ALA A 206 -24.22 12.17 22.19
CA ALA A 206 -23.22 11.39 21.48
C ALA A 206 -22.82 12.00 20.13
N GLN A 207 -23.82 12.57 19.44
CA GLN A 207 -23.62 13.24 18.16
C GLN A 207 -22.73 14.48 18.32
N ALA A 208 -22.99 15.35 19.29
CA ALA A 208 -22.20 16.57 19.52
C ALA A 208 -20.74 16.24 19.87
N ILE A 209 -20.51 15.20 20.67
CA ILE A 209 -19.15 14.70 20.98
C ILE A 209 -18.49 14.18 19.69
N GLY A 210 -19.17 13.35 18.91
CA GLY A 210 -18.65 12.80 17.66
C GLY A 210 -18.31 13.87 16.64
N GLU A 211 -19.21 14.84 16.42
CA GLU A 211 -18.98 15.96 15.50
C GLU A 211 -17.79 16.84 15.93
N THR A 212 -17.63 17.06 17.23
CA THR A 212 -16.50 17.82 17.75
C THR A 212 -15.18 17.09 17.50
N ILE A 213 -15.14 15.78 17.77
CA ILE A 213 -13.96 14.94 17.53
C ILE A 213 -13.65 14.88 16.03
N GLN A 214 -14.67 14.66 15.20
CA GLN A 214 -14.51 14.61 13.75
C GLN A 214 -13.98 15.94 13.20
N THR A 215 -14.57 17.06 13.63
CA THR A 215 -14.11 18.40 13.22
C THR A 215 -12.68 18.67 13.66
N ALA A 216 -12.30 18.18 14.84
CA ALA A 216 -10.94 18.37 15.37
C ALA A 216 -9.90 17.55 14.58
N LEU A 217 -10.20 16.30 14.22
CA LEU A 217 -9.26 15.37 13.60
C LEU A 217 -9.25 15.42 12.07
N GLU A 218 -10.45 15.41 11.46
CA GLU A 218 -10.61 15.34 10.00
C GLU A 218 -10.95 16.70 9.39
N GLY A 219 -11.46 17.60 10.21
CA GLY A 219 -12.05 18.86 9.78
C GLY A 219 -13.49 18.70 9.30
N SER A 220 -14.19 19.80 9.26
CA SER A 220 -15.54 19.91 8.68
C SER A 220 -15.57 21.01 7.61
N ILE A 221 -16.51 20.90 6.68
CA ILE A 221 -16.75 21.89 5.63
C ILE A 221 -18.11 22.55 5.91
N PRO A 222 -18.18 23.53 6.82
CA PRO A 222 -19.45 24.14 7.22
C PRO A 222 -20.04 25.02 6.11
N THR A 223 -19.24 25.54 5.20
CA THR A 223 -19.69 26.45 4.14
C THR A 223 -18.71 26.46 2.96
N GLN A 224 -19.18 27.10 1.88
CA GLN A 224 -18.41 27.29 0.66
C GLN A 224 -18.33 28.80 0.33
N LEU A 225 -17.20 29.24 -0.17
CA LEU A 225 -16.99 30.58 -0.68
C LEU A 225 -17.15 30.59 -2.19
N GLN A 226 -18.03 31.43 -2.70
CA GLN A 226 -18.12 31.68 -4.13
C GLN A 226 -16.99 32.61 -4.57
N ARG A 227 -16.12 32.12 -5.45
CA ARG A 227 -15.00 32.88 -6.03
C ARG A 227 -15.11 32.89 -7.55
N GLY A 228 -15.76 33.93 -8.06
CA GLY A 228 -16.12 33.99 -9.47
C GLY A 228 -17.16 32.95 -9.84
N ASP A 229 -16.84 32.06 -10.76
CA ASP A 229 -17.68 30.94 -11.24
C ASP A 229 -17.48 29.62 -10.47
N ARG A 230 -16.63 29.61 -9.43
CA ARG A 230 -16.29 28.41 -8.65
C ARG A 230 -16.72 28.56 -7.20
N LEU A 231 -17.20 27.45 -6.65
CA LEU A 231 -17.41 27.25 -5.22
C LEU A 231 -16.12 26.63 -4.62
N VAL A 232 -15.61 27.24 -3.56
CA VAL A 232 -14.42 26.80 -2.84
C VAL A 232 -14.83 26.41 -1.43
N ASP A 233 -14.56 25.17 -1.04
CA ASP A 233 -14.86 24.65 0.29
C ASP A 233 -14.04 25.40 1.37
N ILE A 234 -14.70 25.82 2.43
CA ILE A 234 -14.05 26.33 3.63
C ILE A 234 -13.97 25.19 4.64
N ARG A 235 -12.78 24.66 4.86
CA ARG A 235 -12.55 23.61 5.85
C ARG A 235 -12.11 24.21 7.18
N VAL A 236 -12.77 23.80 8.26
CA VAL A 236 -12.43 24.14 9.65
C VAL A 236 -11.85 22.89 10.29
N GLN A 237 -10.62 22.98 10.79
CA GLN A 237 -9.93 21.89 11.48
C GLN A 237 -8.97 22.44 12.52
N LEU A 238 -8.57 21.63 13.48
CA LEU A 238 -7.46 21.98 14.35
C LEU A 238 -6.14 22.02 13.57
N ASN A 239 -5.20 22.82 14.08
CA ASN A 239 -3.85 22.80 13.54
C ASN A 239 -3.25 21.39 13.68
N GLU A 240 -2.56 20.90 12.66
CA GLU A 240 -1.93 19.58 12.64
C GLU A 240 -0.99 19.32 13.84
N THR A 241 -0.44 20.37 14.43
CA THR A 241 0.40 20.29 15.62
C THR A 241 -0.37 20.24 16.95
N ALA A 242 -1.67 20.47 16.93
CA ALA A 242 -2.48 20.52 18.15
C ALA A 242 -2.71 19.16 18.79
N ILE A 243 -2.86 18.12 17.95
CA ILE A 243 -3.05 16.74 18.40
C ILE A 243 -2.03 15.84 17.70
N GLN A 244 -0.92 15.61 18.37
CA GLN A 244 0.16 14.72 17.90
C GLN A 244 0.18 13.37 18.62
N ARG A 245 -0.48 13.28 19.76
CA ARG A 245 -0.52 12.07 20.60
C ARG A 245 -1.95 11.76 21.02
N PRO A 246 -2.32 10.51 21.16
CA PRO A 246 -3.66 10.10 21.62
C PRO A 246 -4.06 10.74 22.96
N SER A 247 -3.11 10.93 23.87
CA SER A 247 -3.37 11.57 25.18
C SER A 247 -3.84 13.03 25.08
N GLN A 248 -3.53 13.73 24.00
CA GLN A 248 -3.97 15.12 23.79
C GLN A 248 -5.44 15.21 23.41
N LEU A 249 -6.05 14.13 22.90
CA LEU A 249 -7.49 14.07 22.67
C LEU A 249 -8.30 14.30 23.94
N ALA A 250 -7.81 13.85 25.08
CA ALA A 250 -8.45 14.06 26.39
C ALA A 250 -8.65 15.54 26.72
N SER A 251 -7.80 16.43 26.21
CA SER A 251 -7.88 17.88 26.43
C SER A 251 -8.74 18.63 25.41
N LEU A 252 -9.35 17.92 24.44
CA LEU A 252 -10.20 18.53 23.43
C LEU A 252 -11.38 19.26 24.09
N PRO A 253 -11.63 20.55 23.74
CA PRO A 253 -12.72 21.30 24.31
C PRO A 253 -14.06 20.86 23.73
N LEU A 254 -15.04 20.64 24.61
CA LEU A 254 -16.43 20.44 24.27
C LEU A 254 -17.22 21.67 24.76
N PHE A 255 -18.17 22.13 23.95
CA PHE A 255 -19.02 23.27 24.30
C PHE A 255 -20.39 22.77 24.74
N ILE A 256 -20.85 23.26 25.88
CA ILE A 256 -22.17 22.97 26.45
C ILE A 256 -23.02 24.23 26.43
N GLU A 257 -24.30 24.07 26.72
CA GLU A 257 -25.23 25.20 26.79
C GLU A 257 -24.70 26.33 27.68
N GLY A 258 -24.89 27.58 27.23
CA GLY A 258 -24.38 28.76 27.94
C GLY A 258 -22.91 29.09 27.63
N ASN A 259 -22.36 28.54 26.54
CA ASN A 259 -20.97 28.78 26.09
C ASN A 259 -19.91 28.41 27.13
N ARG A 260 -20.22 27.48 28.03
CA ARG A 260 -19.22 26.90 28.95
C ARG A 260 -18.43 25.84 28.23
N GLN A 261 -17.14 25.77 28.56
CA GLN A 261 -16.20 24.82 27.99
C GLN A 261 -15.85 23.75 29.02
N ILE A 262 -15.92 22.51 28.64
CA ILE A 262 -15.42 21.35 29.38
C ILE A 262 -14.42 20.58 28.49
N ARG A 263 -13.74 19.61 29.04
CA ARG A 263 -12.80 18.77 28.28
C ARG A 263 -13.42 17.44 27.95
N LEU A 264 -12.97 16.82 26.87
CA LEU A 264 -13.38 15.45 26.53
C LEU A 264 -13.10 14.46 27.67
N SER A 265 -12.03 14.69 28.48
CA SER A 265 -11.73 13.90 29.69
C SER A 265 -12.75 14.02 30.80
N ASP A 266 -13.64 15.01 30.77
CA ASP A 266 -14.62 15.26 31.83
C ASP A 266 -15.90 14.46 31.62
N VAL A 267 -16.05 13.86 30.46
CA VAL A 267 -17.16 13.02 30.02
C VAL A 267 -16.64 11.66 29.53
#